data_bad7042c68de1450c1e5e6247eae9e5b
#
_entry.id   bad7042c68de1450c1e5e6247eae9e5b
#
_cell.length_a   1.000
_cell.length_b   1.000
_cell.length_c   1.000
_cell.angle_alpha   90.00
_cell.angle_beta   90.00
_cell.angle_gamma   90.00
#
_symmetry.space_group_name_H-M   'P 1'
#
loop_
_entity.id
_entity.type
_entity.pdbx_description
1 polymer ?
#
loop_
_entity_poly.entity_id
_entity_poly.type
_entity_poly.pdbx_seq_one_letter_code
_entity_poly.pdbx_strand_id
1 'polypeptide(L)'
;MSTRLDVMRLNCRLVTRVVAEQVFAATLDLGARLPPQLARARMVCIPILISVTRDLIDREMRGPAIARGPSINAIASSLDLPFETVRRNVQKMADLGWIAIAETGGVSLPSPMPATLADWCLDLSRRLRCAAATMEALGATDRGSLGSGTCDNSCVLAALDQFLVMASTSKHFDLRFTELFLIHLVCSASVAHLNSQPSGTTPFARADTIPHAEERAFVPLAELARMLGISRSTVYRIVSDPAYAHLFDRRGNGVRASDRFLTSATYVEALELVAGRTATLFSRVERHRCGKGCTALDHVLRRPRPWRQSPGVAQHAHAG
;
A
#
# COMPACT_ATOMS: atom_id res chain seq x y z
N MET A 1 -29.40 -11.92 -8.15
CA MET A 1 -28.33 -10.98 -8.61
C MET A 1 -27.13 -11.18 -7.71
N SER A 2 -25.97 -11.51 -8.26
CA SER A 2 -24.71 -11.59 -7.49
C SER A 2 -24.33 -10.22 -6.98
N THR A 3 -23.84 -10.11 -5.75
CA THR A 3 -23.33 -8.84 -5.22
C THR A 3 -21.92 -8.57 -5.76
N ARG A 4 -21.47 -7.30 -5.73
CA ARG A 4 -20.07 -6.95 -6.06
C ARG A 4 -19.08 -7.81 -5.27
N LEU A 5 -19.39 -8.06 -3.99
CA LEU A 5 -18.55 -8.88 -3.13
C LEU A 5 -18.40 -10.29 -3.68
N ASP A 6 -19.50 -10.89 -4.15
CA ASP A 6 -19.47 -12.25 -4.71
C ASP A 6 -18.68 -12.30 -6.01
N VAL A 7 -18.86 -11.32 -6.92
CA VAL A 7 -18.13 -11.23 -8.17
C VAL A 7 -16.62 -11.09 -7.92
N MET A 8 -16.21 -10.18 -7.01
CA MET A 8 -14.80 -9.97 -6.70
C MET A 8 -14.16 -11.15 -5.98
N ARG A 9 -14.90 -11.84 -5.09
CA ARG A 9 -14.42 -13.08 -4.46
C ARG A 9 -14.25 -14.21 -5.47
N LEU A 10 -15.21 -14.36 -6.38
CA LEU A 10 -15.09 -15.35 -7.46
C LEU A 10 -13.84 -15.12 -8.31
N ASN A 11 -13.47 -13.85 -8.55
CA ASN A 11 -12.33 -13.44 -9.35
C ASN A 11 -11.13 -13.02 -8.47
N CYS A 12 -10.94 -13.63 -7.28
CA CYS A 12 -10.01 -13.17 -6.27
C CYS A 12 -8.55 -13.11 -6.73
N ARG A 13 -8.09 -14.00 -7.62
CA ARG A 13 -6.73 -13.94 -8.19
C ARG A 13 -6.55 -12.71 -9.05
N LEU A 14 -7.50 -12.42 -9.93
CA LEU A 14 -7.45 -11.24 -10.79
C LEU A 14 -7.48 -9.97 -9.96
N VAL A 15 -8.42 -9.87 -9.01
CA VAL A 15 -8.52 -8.72 -8.10
C VAL A 15 -7.22 -8.50 -7.34
N THR A 16 -6.68 -9.55 -6.70
CA THR A 16 -5.44 -9.44 -5.93
C THR A 16 -4.26 -9.04 -6.81
N ARG A 17 -4.18 -9.54 -8.05
CA ARG A 17 -3.13 -9.19 -9.00
C ARG A 17 -3.19 -7.70 -9.37
N VAL A 18 -4.37 -7.19 -9.76
CA VAL A 18 -4.54 -5.76 -10.10
C VAL A 18 -4.24 -4.88 -8.89
N VAL A 19 -4.68 -5.27 -7.69
CA VAL A 19 -4.35 -4.56 -6.43
C VAL A 19 -2.85 -4.58 -6.17
N ALA A 20 -2.19 -5.74 -6.33
CA ALA A 20 -0.75 -5.87 -6.12
C ALA A 20 0.04 -4.98 -7.09
N GLU A 21 -0.30 -4.99 -8.37
CA GLU A 21 0.33 -4.12 -9.37
C GLU A 21 0.20 -2.63 -9.01
N GLN A 22 -0.98 -2.21 -8.60
CA GLN A 22 -1.21 -0.83 -8.13
C GLN A 22 -0.38 -0.51 -6.90
N VAL A 23 -0.42 -1.38 -5.88
CA VAL A 23 0.29 -1.20 -4.60
C VAL A 23 1.80 -1.15 -4.84
N PHE A 24 2.35 -2.04 -5.68
CA PHE A 24 3.77 -2.03 -6.01
C PHE A 24 4.18 -0.78 -6.76
N ALA A 25 3.45 -0.40 -7.80
CA ALA A 25 3.75 0.81 -8.56
C ALA A 25 3.74 2.06 -7.66
N ALA A 26 2.77 2.16 -6.75
CA ALA A 26 2.68 3.25 -5.78
C ALA A 26 3.85 3.22 -4.77
N THR A 27 4.21 2.02 -4.29
CA THR A 27 5.32 1.83 -3.34
C THR A 27 6.67 2.20 -3.96
N LEU A 28 6.92 1.78 -5.20
CA LEU A 28 8.13 2.12 -5.94
C LEU A 28 8.26 3.62 -6.20
N ASP A 29 7.15 4.24 -6.60
CA ASP A 29 7.09 5.66 -6.84
C ASP A 29 7.36 6.47 -5.56
N LEU A 30 6.71 6.13 -4.43
CA LEU A 30 7.01 6.72 -3.14
C LEU A 30 8.48 6.51 -2.75
N GLY A 31 8.99 5.28 -2.94
CA GLY A 31 10.38 4.95 -2.67
C GLY A 31 11.40 5.75 -3.48
N ALA A 32 11.07 6.10 -4.73
CA ALA A 32 11.89 6.96 -5.58
C ALA A 32 11.87 8.42 -5.13
N ARG A 33 10.79 8.86 -4.48
CA ARG A 33 10.62 10.23 -3.95
C ARG A 33 11.26 10.43 -2.58
N LEU A 34 11.58 9.34 -1.86
CA LEU A 34 12.23 9.43 -0.55
C LEU A 34 13.64 10.01 -0.66
N PRO A 35 14.07 10.81 0.33
CA PRO A 35 15.44 11.30 0.41
C PRO A 35 16.48 10.17 0.36
N PRO A 36 17.65 10.40 -0.27
CA PRO A 36 18.72 9.40 -0.34
C PRO A 36 19.12 8.82 1.01
N GLN A 37 19.03 9.62 2.07
CA GLN A 37 19.32 9.23 3.46
C GLN A 37 18.39 8.10 3.95
N LEU A 38 17.17 7.99 3.40
CA LEU A 38 16.20 6.95 3.73
C LEU A 38 16.27 5.72 2.80
N ALA A 39 17.09 5.76 1.75
CA ALA A 39 17.13 4.71 0.72
C ALA A 39 17.36 3.30 1.28
N ARG A 40 18.24 3.15 2.28
CA ARG A 40 18.51 1.85 2.93
C ARG A 40 17.37 1.35 3.83
N ALA A 41 16.56 2.25 4.35
CA ALA A 41 15.44 1.95 5.23
C ALA A 41 14.08 2.04 4.52
N ARG A 42 14.08 2.18 3.19
CA ARG A 42 12.89 2.38 2.35
C ARG A 42 11.75 1.42 2.69
N MET A 43 12.06 0.12 2.82
CA MET A 43 11.06 -0.91 3.12
C MET A 43 10.41 -0.79 4.51
N VAL A 44 10.99 0.02 5.41
CA VAL A 44 10.41 0.37 6.71
C VAL A 44 9.75 1.74 6.67
N CYS A 45 10.37 2.72 6.01
CA CYS A 45 9.86 4.09 5.96
C CYS A 45 8.54 4.20 5.17
N ILE A 46 8.41 3.45 4.06
CA ILE A 46 7.20 3.49 3.23
C ILE A 46 5.94 3.08 4.00
N PRO A 47 5.86 1.91 4.66
CA PRO A 47 4.67 1.54 5.42
C PRO A 47 4.38 2.49 6.59
N ILE A 48 5.39 3.06 7.23
CA ILE A 48 5.20 4.09 8.25
C ILE A 48 4.54 5.34 7.65
N LEU A 49 5.06 5.86 6.54
CA LEU A 49 4.49 7.01 5.85
C LEU A 49 3.05 6.75 5.39
N ILE A 50 2.79 5.57 4.83
CA ILE A 50 1.44 5.15 4.42
C ILE A 50 0.49 5.16 5.62
N SER A 51 0.91 4.59 6.74
CA SER A 51 0.10 4.54 7.96
C SER A 51 -0.20 5.94 8.51
N VAL A 52 0.78 6.84 8.56
CA VAL A 52 0.63 8.22 9.04
C VAL A 52 -0.22 9.05 8.07
N THR A 53 -0.01 8.90 6.76
CA THR A 53 -0.79 9.60 5.72
C THR A 53 -2.24 9.14 5.74
N ARG A 54 -2.47 7.85 5.86
CA ARG A 54 -3.80 7.25 5.99
C ARG A 54 -4.56 7.82 7.18
N ASP A 55 -3.92 7.87 8.34
CA ASP A 55 -4.52 8.39 9.55
C ASP A 55 -4.86 9.89 9.43
N LEU A 56 -3.98 10.69 8.81
CA LEU A 56 -4.26 12.10 8.56
C LEU A 56 -5.50 12.27 7.69
N ILE A 57 -5.58 11.59 6.54
CA ILE A 57 -6.69 11.72 5.60
C ILE A 57 -8.00 11.25 6.24
N ASP A 58 -8.00 10.14 6.97
CA ASP A 58 -9.17 9.62 7.67
C ASP A 58 -9.69 10.63 8.73
N ARG A 59 -8.78 11.26 9.47
CA ARG A 59 -9.14 12.31 10.44
C ARG A 59 -9.75 13.56 9.77
N GLU A 60 -9.14 14.03 8.69
CA GLU A 60 -9.66 15.19 7.95
C GLU A 60 -11.06 14.90 7.37
N MET A 61 -11.32 13.67 6.92
CA MET A 61 -12.64 13.27 6.43
C MET A 61 -13.70 13.13 7.52
N ARG A 62 -13.30 12.80 8.75
CA ARG A 62 -14.22 12.69 9.91
C ARG A 62 -14.49 14.01 10.62
N GLY A 63 -13.67 15.04 10.34
CA GLY A 63 -13.80 16.35 10.96
C GLY A 63 -12.88 16.57 12.17
N PRO A 64 -12.85 17.81 12.72
CA PRO A 64 -11.80 18.29 13.63
C PRO A 64 -11.78 17.68 15.04
N ALA A 65 -12.69 16.77 15.37
CA ALA A 65 -12.81 16.21 16.72
C ALA A 65 -11.63 15.32 17.16
N ILE A 66 -10.78 14.86 16.22
CA ILE A 66 -9.67 13.94 16.51
C ILE A 66 -8.35 14.67 16.28
N ALA A 67 -7.76 15.23 17.33
CA ALA A 67 -6.57 16.09 17.22
C ALA A 67 -5.23 15.33 17.22
N ARG A 68 -5.19 14.03 17.57
CA ARG A 68 -3.93 13.34 17.86
C ARG A 68 -3.62 12.26 16.82
N GLY A 69 -2.42 12.30 16.24
CA GLY A 69 -1.90 11.24 15.38
C GLY A 69 -1.58 9.93 16.11
N PRO A 70 -1.35 8.82 15.39
CA PRO A 70 -1.00 7.53 15.99
C PRO A 70 0.31 7.65 16.78
N SER A 71 0.42 6.90 17.88
CA SER A 71 1.69 6.77 18.59
C SER A 71 2.66 5.87 17.83
N ILE A 72 3.96 6.00 18.08
CA ILE A 72 4.98 5.10 17.51
C ILE A 72 4.67 3.63 17.82
N ASN A 73 4.18 3.34 19.02
CA ASN A 73 3.79 1.99 19.42
C ASN A 73 2.58 1.48 18.60
N ALA A 74 1.58 2.33 18.35
CA ALA A 74 0.43 1.96 17.51
C ALA A 74 0.85 1.65 16.07
N ILE A 75 1.77 2.46 15.51
CA ILE A 75 2.34 2.22 14.17
C ILE A 75 3.11 0.90 14.16
N ALA A 76 3.99 0.65 15.13
CA ALA A 76 4.78 -0.57 15.23
C ALA A 76 3.88 -1.82 15.29
N SER A 77 2.87 -1.79 16.17
CA SER A 77 1.90 -2.89 16.31
C SER A 77 1.06 -3.13 15.08
N SER A 78 0.63 -2.05 14.38
CA SER A 78 -0.20 -2.17 13.18
C SER A 78 0.55 -2.75 12.00
N LEU A 79 1.85 -2.48 11.91
CA LEU A 79 2.74 -2.92 10.83
C LEU A 79 3.50 -4.21 11.15
N ASP A 80 3.34 -4.73 12.36
CA ASP A 80 4.10 -5.88 12.86
C ASP A 80 5.62 -5.68 12.75
N LEU A 81 6.08 -4.49 13.13
CA LEU A 81 7.48 -4.10 13.12
C LEU A 81 8.01 -3.92 14.55
N PRO A 82 9.30 -4.24 14.81
CA PRO A 82 9.91 -3.98 16.10
C PRO A 82 9.82 -2.50 16.48
N PHE A 83 9.35 -2.19 17.69
CA PHE A 83 9.16 -0.82 18.18
C PHE A 83 10.39 0.07 17.95
N GLU A 84 11.57 -0.42 18.31
CA GLU A 84 12.82 0.35 18.18
C GLU A 84 13.18 0.63 16.70
N THR A 85 12.83 -0.29 15.80
CA THR A 85 13.01 -0.08 14.36
C THR A 85 12.11 1.04 13.88
N VAL A 86 10.83 1.04 14.29
CA VAL A 86 9.89 2.11 13.94
C VAL A 86 10.34 3.43 14.56
N ARG A 87 10.67 3.45 15.85
CA ARG A 87 11.12 4.64 16.57
C ARG A 87 12.29 5.34 15.88
N ARG A 88 13.35 4.59 15.55
CA ARG A 88 14.52 5.14 14.86
C ARG A 88 14.19 5.71 13.47
N ASN A 89 13.36 5.04 12.71
CA ASN A 89 12.99 5.51 11.37
C ASN A 89 12.02 6.69 11.43
N VAL A 90 11.08 6.70 12.38
CA VAL A 90 10.21 7.86 12.67
C VAL A 90 11.05 9.08 13.01
N GLN A 91 12.03 8.96 13.94
CA GLN A 91 12.92 10.06 14.28
C GLN A 91 13.69 10.55 13.05
N LYS A 92 14.29 9.65 12.29
CA LYS A 92 15.04 10.03 11.09
C LYS A 92 14.18 10.71 10.03
N MET A 93 12.93 10.30 9.85
CA MET A 93 11.99 10.97 8.95
C MET A 93 11.57 12.34 9.49
N ALA A 94 11.45 12.50 10.81
CA ALA A 94 11.15 13.78 11.43
C ALA A 94 12.32 14.77 11.25
N ASP A 95 13.56 14.34 11.47
CA ASP A 95 14.77 15.15 11.25
C ASP A 95 14.89 15.63 9.79
N LEU A 96 14.34 14.88 8.85
CA LEU A 96 14.29 15.22 7.43
C LEU A 96 13.01 15.97 7.00
N GLY A 97 12.11 16.28 7.93
CA GLY A 97 10.89 17.05 7.67
C GLY A 97 9.79 16.27 6.91
N TRP A 98 9.87 14.94 6.87
CA TRP A 98 8.84 14.11 6.23
C TRP A 98 7.67 13.77 7.14
N ILE A 99 7.89 13.77 8.43
CA ILE A 99 6.86 13.60 9.46
C ILE A 99 7.13 14.60 10.59
N ALA A 100 6.15 14.79 11.46
CA ALA A 100 6.24 15.58 12.67
C ALA A 100 5.89 14.72 13.88
N ILE A 101 6.62 14.90 14.97
CA ILE A 101 6.37 14.26 16.26
C ILE A 101 5.84 15.35 17.19
N ALA A 102 4.61 15.19 17.67
CA ALA A 102 4.04 16.10 18.64
C ALA A 102 4.67 15.87 20.04
N GLU A 103 4.71 16.93 20.88
CA GLU A 103 5.18 16.82 22.27
C GLU A 103 4.45 15.71 23.05
N THR A 104 3.19 15.43 22.69
CA THR A 104 2.39 14.34 23.26
C THR A 104 2.71 12.95 22.69
N GLY A 105 3.76 12.83 21.84
CA GLY A 105 4.22 11.57 21.26
C GLY A 105 3.40 11.06 20.08
N GLY A 106 2.43 11.84 19.57
CA GLY A 106 1.71 11.50 18.34
C GLY A 106 2.54 11.77 17.10
N VAL A 107 2.44 10.92 16.08
CA VAL A 107 3.11 11.09 14.79
C VAL A 107 2.12 11.63 13.78
N SER A 108 2.52 12.64 13.01
CA SER A 108 1.70 13.27 11.98
C SER A 108 2.56 13.66 10.78
N LEU A 109 1.91 14.12 9.70
CA LEU A 109 2.63 14.81 8.64
C LEU A 109 2.85 16.28 9.03
N PRO A 110 3.94 16.91 8.56
CA PRO A 110 4.15 18.34 8.74
C PRO A 110 3.05 19.13 8.01
N SER A 111 2.85 20.37 8.41
CA SER A 111 1.93 21.30 7.74
C SER A 111 2.71 22.53 7.29
N PRO A 112 2.84 22.78 5.97
CA PRO A 112 2.25 22.00 4.88
C PRO A 112 2.91 20.62 4.70
N MET A 113 2.14 19.67 4.11
CA MET A 113 2.69 18.38 3.70
C MET A 113 3.77 18.57 2.65
N PRO A 114 4.87 17.78 2.65
CA PRO A 114 5.85 17.83 1.58
C PRO A 114 5.21 17.68 0.19
N ALA A 115 5.54 18.58 -0.75
CA ALA A 115 4.93 18.62 -2.06
C ALA A 115 5.03 17.27 -2.80
N THR A 116 6.18 16.61 -2.69
CA THR A 116 6.39 15.29 -3.28
C THR A 116 5.45 14.22 -2.74
N LEU A 117 5.10 14.29 -1.45
CA LEU A 117 4.13 13.36 -0.83
C LEU A 117 2.70 13.73 -1.24
N ALA A 118 2.42 15.01 -1.38
CA ALA A 118 1.14 15.52 -1.87
C ALA A 118 0.86 15.05 -3.29
N ASP A 119 1.82 15.21 -4.20
CA ASP A 119 1.72 14.74 -5.58
C ASP A 119 1.55 13.21 -5.64
N TRP A 120 2.26 12.48 -4.77
CA TRP A 120 2.09 11.03 -4.67
C TRP A 120 0.67 10.64 -4.24
N CYS A 121 0.05 11.38 -3.32
CA CYS A 121 -1.34 11.14 -2.93
C CYS A 121 -2.32 11.35 -4.11
N LEU A 122 -2.10 12.39 -4.93
CA LEU A 122 -2.88 12.59 -6.15
C LEU A 122 -2.71 11.43 -7.15
N ASP A 123 -1.49 10.93 -7.28
CA ASP A 123 -1.20 9.75 -8.10
C ASP A 123 -1.93 8.50 -7.59
N LEU A 124 -2.03 8.32 -6.27
CA LEU A 124 -2.79 7.20 -5.68
C LEU A 124 -4.26 7.21 -6.10
N SER A 125 -4.92 8.38 -6.08
CA SER A 125 -6.32 8.50 -6.51
C SER A 125 -6.48 8.07 -7.97
N ARG A 126 -5.59 8.54 -8.85
CA ARG A 126 -5.58 8.15 -10.27
C ARG A 126 -5.34 6.65 -10.48
N ARG A 127 -4.36 6.08 -9.78
CA ARG A 127 -4.02 4.65 -9.84
C ARG A 127 -5.18 3.78 -9.39
N LEU A 128 -5.88 4.15 -8.31
CA LEU A 128 -7.05 3.41 -7.82
C LEU A 128 -8.16 3.38 -8.87
N ARG A 129 -8.44 4.52 -9.53
CA ARG A 129 -9.45 4.58 -10.60
C ARG A 129 -9.05 3.73 -11.80
N CYS A 130 -7.76 3.77 -12.20
CA CYS A 130 -7.26 2.90 -13.26
C CYS A 130 -7.40 1.42 -12.88
N ALA A 131 -7.07 1.03 -11.65
CA ALA A 131 -7.24 -0.34 -11.18
C ALA A 131 -8.72 -0.78 -11.21
N ALA A 132 -9.63 0.08 -10.76
CA ALA A 132 -11.07 -0.19 -10.82
C ALA A 132 -11.56 -0.36 -12.26
N ALA A 133 -11.15 0.52 -13.17
CA ALA A 133 -11.48 0.42 -14.60
C ALA A 133 -10.89 -0.87 -15.23
N THR A 134 -9.69 -1.27 -14.84
CA THR A 134 -9.09 -2.54 -15.28
C THR A 134 -9.90 -3.73 -14.79
N MET A 135 -10.29 -3.75 -13.51
CA MET A 135 -11.12 -4.83 -12.96
C MET A 135 -12.49 -4.89 -13.63
N GLU A 136 -13.08 -3.74 -13.96
CA GLU A 136 -14.34 -3.64 -14.71
C GLU A 136 -14.20 -4.19 -16.13
N ALA A 137 -13.16 -3.75 -16.85
CA ALA A 137 -12.89 -4.20 -18.21
C ALA A 137 -12.64 -5.72 -18.29
N LEU A 138 -12.10 -6.31 -17.22
CA LEU A 138 -11.82 -7.74 -17.10
C LEU A 138 -12.98 -8.53 -16.45
N GLY A 139 -14.11 -7.89 -16.16
CA GLY A 139 -15.30 -8.55 -15.58
C GLY A 139 -15.16 -8.95 -14.12
N ALA A 140 -14.17 -8.43 -13.40
CA ALA A 140 -13.94 -8.74 -11.99
C ALA A 140 -14.75 -7.85 -11.02
N THR A 141 -15.42 -6.84 -11.51
CA THR A 141 -16.32 -5.96 -10.73
C THR A 141 -17.43 -5.40 -11.63
N ASP A 142 -18.50 -4.87 -11.02
CA ASP A 142 -19.60 -4.24 -11.73
C ASP A 142 -19.15 -2.92 -12.41
N ARG A 143 -19.86 -2.53 -13.47
CA ARG A 143 -19.60 -1.29 -14.21
C ARG A 143 -19.80 -0.05 -13.35
N GLY A 144 -18.95 0.95 -13.55
CA GLY A 144 -19.06 2.26 -12.90
C GLY A 144 -18.61 2.29 -11.45
N SER A 145 -17.79 1.34 -11.03
CA SER A 145 -17.39 1.17 -9.64
C SER A 145 -16.69 2.39 -9.03
N LEU A 146 -15.97 3.19 -9.80
CA LEU A 146 -15.36 4.45 -9.35
C LEU A 146 -15.50 5.53 -10.43
N GLY A 147 -16.70 6.11 -10.58
CA GLY A 147 -17.00 7.15 -11.55
C GLY A 147 -16.20 8.45 -11.34
N SER A 148 -16.22 9.33 -12.35
CA SER A 148 -15.52 10.63 -12.34
C SER A 148 -15.97 11.58 -11.21
N GLY A 149 -17.12 11.32 -10.58
CA GLY A 149 -17.63 12.10 -9.45
C GLY A 149 -17.19 11.60 -8.06
N THR A 150 -16.35 10.56 -7.98
CA THR A 150 -15.86 10.07 -6.68
C THR A 150 -14.82 11.03 -6.09
N CYS A 151 -14.88 11.19 -4.76
CA CYS A 151 -13.98 12.04 -4.01
C CYS A 151 -12.53 11.54 -4.04
N ASP A 152 -11.57 12.41 -4.35
CA ASP A 152 -10.15 12.06 -4.39
C ASP A 152 -9.64 11.61 -3.02
N ASN A 153 -10.03 12.26 -1.92
CA ASN A 153 -9.65 11.84 -0.58
C ASN A 153 -10.11 10.42 -0.25
N SER A 154 -11.35 10.06 -0.65
CA SER A 154 -11.86 8.71 -0.48
C SER A 154 -11.09 7.69 -1.31
N CYS A 155 -10.69 8.06 -2.53
CA CYS A 155 -9.86 7.21 -3.38
C CYS A 155 -8.45 7.03 -2.79
N VAL A 156 -7.83 8.10 -2.30
CA VAL A 156 -6.51 8.02 -1.64
C VAL A 156 -6.60 7.14 -0.40
N LEU A 157 -7.59 7.37 0.46
CA LEU A 157 -7.78 6.56 1.66
C LEU A 157 -7.97 5.08 1.31
N ALA A 158 -8.77 4.76 0.30
CA ALA A 158 -8.97 3.40 -0.14
C ALA A 158 -7.69 2.77 -0.72
N ALA A 159 -6.87 3.51 -1.45
CA ALA A 159 -5.58 3.03 -1.96
C ALA A 159 -4.59 2.75 -0.82
N LEU A 160 -4.54 3.61 0.20
CA LEU A 160 -3.73 3.41 1.40
C LEU A 160 -4.23 2.20 2.21
N ASP A 161 -5.55 2.05 2.36
CA ASP A 161 -6.16 0.89 3.01
C ASP A 161 -5.86 -0.41 2.23
N GLN A 162 -5.85 -0.40 0.89
CA GLN A 162 -5.43 -1.56 0.08
C GLN A 162 -3.99 -1.98 0.36
N PHE A 163 -3.07 -1.01 0.47
CA PHE A 163 -1.70 -1.30 0.87
C PHE A 163 -1.65 -1.99 2.24
N LEU A 164 -2.38 -1.47 3.24
CA LEU A 164 -2.41 -2.05 4.57
C LEU A 164 -3.07 -3.44 4.60
N VAL A 165 -4.09 -3.67 3.77
CA VAL A 165 -4.69 -5.01 3.59
C VAL A 165 -3.66 -5.97 3.02
N MET A 166 -2.93 -5.59 1.97
CA MET A 166 -1.85 -6.42 1.42
C MET A 166 -0.77 -6.69 2.47
N ALA A 167 -0.34 -5.66 3.20
CA ALA A 167 0.65 -5.81 4.28
C ALA A 167 0.17 -6.76 5.39
N SER A 168 -1.13 -6.75 5.73
CA SER A 168 -1.70 -7.61 6.77
C SER A 168 -1.67 -9.10 6.42
N THR A 169 -1.55 -9.45 5.14
CA THR A 169 -1.41 -10.87 4.72
C THR A 169 -0.09 -11.49 5.19
N SER A 170 0.89 -10.69 5.66
CA SER A 170 2.13 -11.18 6.26
C SER A 170 1.88 -12.21 7.38
N LYS A 171 0.86 -11.96 8.19
CA LYS A 171 0.48 -12.85 9.30
C LYS A 171 -0.05 -14.22 8.84
N HIS A 172 -0.69 -14.27 7.66
CA HIS A 172 -1.17 -15.53 7.08
C HIS A 172 -0.03 -16.43 6.62
N PHE A 173 1.08 -15.81 6.22
CA PHE A 173 2.24 -16.51 5.64
C PHE A 173 3.41 -16.66 6.60
N ASP A 174 3.32 -16.08 7.80
CA ASP A 174 4.45 -15.95 8.74
C ASP A 174 5.69 -15.33 8.06
N LEU A 175 5.46 -14.28 7.28
CA LEU A 175 6.47 -13.55 6.53
C LEU A 175 6.68 -12.16 7.08
N ARG A 176 7.94 -11.72 7.11
CA ARG A 176 8.23 -10.30 7.33
C ARG A 176 7.82 -9.49 6.11
N PHE A 177 7.60 -8.21 6.29
CA PHE A 177 7.13 -7.29 5.27
C PHE A 177 7.93 -7.35 3.94
N THR A 178 9.25 -7.42 4.00
CA THR A 178 10.09 -7.49 2.78
C THR A 178 9.89 -8.80 2.02
N GLU A 179 9.75 -9.91 2.71
CA GLU A 179 9.52 -11.24 2.13
C GLU A 179 8.13 -11.34 1.52
N LEU A 180 7.14 -10.80 2.24
CA LEU A 180 5.77 -10.68 1.72
C LEU A 180 5.74 -9.88 0.41
N PHE A 181 6.38 -8.71 0.39
CA PHE A 181 6.44 -7.89 -0.82
C PHE A 181 7.16 -8.62 -1.96
N LEU A 182 8.24 -9.34 -1.66
CA LEU A 182 8.96 -10.11 -2.66
C LEU A 182 8.06 -11.20 -3.27
N ILE A 183 7.34 -11.99 -2.47
CA ILE A 183 6.50 -13.07 -3.02
C ILE A 183 5.33 -12.51 -3.85
N HIS A 184 4.67 -11.46 -3.38
CA HIS A 184 3.62 -10.81 -4.17
C HIS A 184 4.15 -10.23 -5.49
N LEU A 185 5.34 -9.62 -5.47
CA LEU A 185 6.00 -9.11 -6.67
C LEU A 185 6.33 -10.25 -7.65
N VAL A 186 6.85 -11.37 -7.15
CA VAL A 186 7.13 -12.55 -7.96
C VAL A 186 5.84 -13.10 -8.57
N CYS A 187 4.77 -13.22 -7.78
CA CYS A 187 3.46 -13.66 -8.28
C CYS A 187 2.94 -12.77 -9.41
N SER A 188 2.97 -11.45 -9.22
CA SER A 188 2.50 -10.49 -10.24
C SER A 188 3.39 -10.49 -11.48
N ALA A 189 4.71 -10.39 -11.31
CA ALA A 189 5.65 -10.30 -12.43
C ALA A 189 5.71 -11.58 -13.27
N SER A 190 5.57 -12.76 -12.65
CA SER A 190 5.56 -14.05 -13.35
C SER A 190 4.43 -14.20 -14.36
N VAL A 191 3.32 -13.46 -14.19
CA VAL A 191 2.12 -13.56 -15.03
C VAL A 191 1.77 -12.24 -15.73
N ALA A 192 2.61 -11.21 -15.62
CA ALA A 192 2.33 -9.88 -16.17
C ALA A 192 2.03 -9.91 -17.68
N HIS A 193 2.73 -10.75 -18.44
CA HIS A 193 2.52 -10.94 -19.87
C HIS A 193 1.15 -11.54 -20.22
N LEU A 194 0.51 -12.28 -19.30
CA LEU A 194 -0.83 -12.86 -19.50
C LEU A 194 -1.94 -11.81 -19.35
N ASN A 195 -1.66 -10.68 -18.72
CA ASN A 195 -2.62 -9.60 -18.52
C ASN A 195 -2.82 -8.76 -19.79
N SER A 196 -1.89 -8.83 -20.73
CA SER A 196 -1.89 -8.02 -21.97
C SER A 196 -2.73 -8.64 -23.09
N GLN A 197 -3.39 -9.75 -22.87
CA GLN A 197 -4.20 -10.41 -23.88
C GLN A 197 -5.59 -9.76 -23.95
N PRO A 198 -6.04 -9.32 -25.14
CA PRO A 198 -7.30 -8.59 -25.32
C PRO A 198 -8.57 -9.46 -25.23
N SER A 199 -8.45 -10.74 -24.91
CA SER A 199 -9.61 -11.62 -24.76
C SER A 199 -10.35 -11.30 -23.45
N GLY A 200 -11.59 -10.83 -23.54
CA GLY A 200 -12.47 -10.39 -22.44
C GLY A 200 -12.83 -11.44 -21.39
N THR A 201 -12.11 -12.54 -21.33
CA THR A 201 -12.15 -13.54 -20.25
C THR A 201 -10.73 -13.84 -19.83
N THR A 202 -10.37 -13.41 -18.63
CA THR A 202 -9.06 -13.73 -18.03
C THR A 202 -9.12 -15.16 -17.52
N PRO A 203 -8.49 -16.15 -18.17
CA PRO A 203 -8.66 -17.57 -17.84
C PRO A 203 -8.22 -17.93 -16.41
N PHE A 204 -7.42 -17.06 -15.77
CA PHE A 204 -6.85 -17.29 -14.45
C PHE A 204 -7.34 -16.28 -13.41
N ALA A 205 -8.62 -15.95 -13.44
CA ALA A 205 -9.22 -14.98 -12.52
C ALA A 205 -9.60 -15.59 -11.16
N ARG A 206 -9.96 -16.89 -11.13
CA ARG A 206 -10.53 -17.57 -9.97
C ARG A 206 -9.46 -18.18 -9.07
N ALA A 207 -9.85 -18.50 -7.83
CA ALA A 207 -8.96 -19.15 -6.86
C ALA A 207 -8.42 -20.51 -7.33
N ASP A 208 -9.25 -21.27 -8.03
CA ASP A 208 -8.99 -22.63 -8.51
C ASP A 208 -8.25 -22.67 -9.86
N THR A 209 -8.06 -21.51 -10.51
CA THR A 209 -7.42 -21.44 -11.82
C THR A 209 -6.05 -20.78 -11.72
N ILE A 210 -4.97 -21.55 -11.92
CA ILE A 210 -3.62 -21.04 -11.99
C ILE A 210 -3.05 -21.27 -13.40
N PRO A 211 -2.24 -20.34 -13.92
CA PRO A 211 -1.51 -20.58 -15.16
C PRO A 211 -0.59 -21.77 -15.00
N HIS A 212 -0.49 -22.62 -16.03
CA HIS A 212 0.47 -23.71 -16.02
C HIS A 212 1.89 -23.22 -15.73
N ALA A 213 2.70 -24.08 -15.14
CA ALA A 213 4.07 -23.73 -14.77
C ALA A 213 4.87 -23.15 -15.95
N GLU A 214 4.63 -23.67 -17.16
CA GLU A 214 5.28 -23.26 -18.41
C GLU A 214 4.86 -21.87 -18.89
N GLU A 215 3.66 -21.44 -18.54
CA GLU A 215 3.13 -20.12 -18.89
C GLU A 215 3.61 -19.01 -17.94
N ARG A 216 4.18 -19.38 -16.79
CA ARG A 216 4.67 -18.43 -15.80
C ARG A 216 6.16 -18.15 -16.00
N ALA A 217 6.49 -16.88 -16.23
CA ALA A 217 7.86 -16.46 -16.46
C ALA A 217 8.71 -16.57 -15.17
N PHE A 218 9.99 -16.92 -15.32
CA PHE A 218 10.98 -16.75 -14.26
C PHE A 218 11.44 -15.29 -14.24
N VAL A 219 11.26 -14.61 -13.12
CA VAL A 219 11.64 -13.21 -12.92
C VAL A 219 13.10 -13.15 -12.48
N PRO A 220 13.98 -12.40 -13.16
CA PRO A 220 15.38 -12.27 -12.77
C PRO A 220 15.54 -11.63 -11.38
N LEU A 221 16.42 -12.21 -10.54
CA LEU A 221 16.68 -11.67 -9.19
C LEU A 221 17.18 -10.21 -9.22
N ALA A 222 17.92 -9.82 -10.26
CA ALA A 222 18.38 -8.44 -10.42
C ALA A 222 17.21 -7.46 -10.66
N GLU A 223 16.19 -7.89 -11.38
CA GLU A 223 14.99 -7.09 -11.63
C GLU A 223 14.18 -6.93 -10.35
N LEU A 224 13.94 -8.02 -9.61
CA LEU A 224 13.28 -7.97 -8.30
C LEU A 224 14.00 -7.04 -7.33
N ALA A 225 15.33 -7.12 -7.28
CA ALA A 225 16.16 -6.24 -6.46
C ALA A 225 15.98 -4.77 -6.84
N ARG A 226 15.99 -4.46 -8.14
CA ARG A 226 15.75 -3.12 -8.66
C ARG A 226 14.34 -2.63 -8.33
N MET A 227 13.33 -3.46 -8.53
CA MET A 227 11.94 -3.13 -8.23
C MET A 227 11.70 -2.85 -6.73
N LEU A 228 12.27 -3.67 -5.85
CA LEU A 228 12.15 -3.47 -4.39
C LEU A 228 13.10 -2.39 -3.84
N GLY A 229 14.10 -1.98 -4.63
CA GLY A 229 15.14 -1.05 -4.17
C GLY A 229 16.00 -1.63 -3.04
N ILE A 230 16.24 -2.94 -3.06
CA ILE A 230 17.11 -3.67 -2.12
C ILE A 230 18.28 -4.31 -2.87
N SER A 231 19.29 -4.80 -2.16
CA SER A 231 20.43 -5.43 -2.82
C SER A 231 20.05 -6.79 -3.43
N ARG A 232 20.70 -7.15 -4.55
CA ARG A 232 20.55 -8.48 -5.17
C ARG A 232 20.90 -9.60 -4.19
N SER A 233 21.91 -9.40 -3.34
CA SER A 233 22.28 -10.35 -2.29
C SER A 233 21.16 -10.56 -1.26
N THR A 234 20.41 -9.51 -0.93
CA THR A 234 19.24 -9.63 -0.05
C THR A 234 18.14 -10.47 -0.70
N VAL A 235 17.80 -10.21 -1.96
CA VAL A 235 16.82 -11.04 -2.70
C VAL A 235 17.28 -12.48 -2.76
N TYR A 236 18.55 -12.71 -3.14
CA TYR A 236 19.12 -14.05 -3.21
C TYR A 236 19.03 -14.78 -1.86
N ARG A 237 19.36 -14.11 -0.76
CA ARG A 237 19.29 -14.69 0.60
C ARG A 237 17.85 -15.11 0.94
N ILE A 238 16.85 -14.27 0.63
CA ILE A 238 15.44 -14.60 0.89
C ILE A 238 15.00 -15.82 0.06
N VAL A 239 15.20 -15.81 -1.26
CA VAL A 239 14.72 -16.89 -2.13
C VAL A 239 15.52 -18.20 -1.97
N SER A 240 16.67 -18.15 -1.29
CA SER A 240 17.52 -19.32 -0.99
C SER A 240 17.37 -19.82 0.45
N ASP A 241 16.61 -19.11 1.27
CA ASP A 241 16.35 -19.51 2.65
C ASP A 241 15.50 -20.79 2.67
N PRO A 242 15.94 -21.88 3.33
CA PRO A 242 15.16 -23.11 3.44
C PRO A 242 13.76 -22.91 4.00
N ALA A 243 13.55 -21.92 4.89
CA ALA A 243 12.25 -21.59 5.43
C ALA A 243 11.25 -21.16 4.34
N TYR A 244 11.73 -20.56 3.25
CA TYR A 244 10.92 -20.05 2.15
C TYR A 244 11.01 -20.89 0.87
N ALA A 245 11.72 -22.04 0.89
CA ALA A 245 11.90 -22.89 -0.28
C ALA A 245 10.58 -23.36 -0.90
N HIS A 246 9.52 -23.48 -0.10
CA HIS A 246 8.19 -23.87 -0.57
C HIS A 246 7.45 -22.77 -1.34
N LEU A 247 7.90 -21.52 -1.25
CA LEU A 247 7.27 -20.38 -1.92
C LEU A 247 7.73 -20.24 -3.38
N PHE A 248 8.94 -20.71 -3.71
CA PHE A 248 9.61 -20.37 -4.94
C PHE A 248 10.15 -21.59 -5.71
N ASP A 249 9.94 -21.60 -7.03
CA ASP A 249 10.72 -22.39 -7.97
C ASP A 249 11.87 -21.54 -8.50
N ARG A 250 13.06 -22.12 -8.60
CA ARG A 250 14.26 -21.44 -9.09
C ARG A 250 14.80 -22.08 -10.36
N ARG A 251 15.22 -21.23 -11.30
CA ARG A 251 15.92 -21.67 -12.52
C ARG A 251 17.01 -20.65 -12.87
N GLY A 252 18.26 -21.05 -12.73
CA GLY A 252 19.39 -20.13 -12.92
C GLY A 252 19.31 -18.90 -12.02
N ASN A 253 19.28 -17.73 -12.61
CA ASN A 253 19.14 -16.43 -11.91
C ASN A 253 17.70 -15.93 -11.80
N GLY A 254 16.73 -16.75 -12.16
CA GLY A 254 15.32 -16.41 -12.11
C GLY A 254 14.56 -17.17 -11.02
N VAL A 255 13.44 -16.60 -10.62
CA VAL A 255 12.51 -17.17 -9.64
C VAL A 255 11.07 -16.94 -10.09
N ARG A 256 10.20 -17.90 -9.78
CA ARG A 256 8.74 -17.75 -9.89
C ARG A 256 8.08 -18.33 -8.65
N ALA A 257 6.81 -18.01 -8.41
CA ALA A 257 6.04 -18.63 -7.34
C ALA A 257 5.82 -20.13 -7.64
N SER A 258 5.98 -20.99 -6.63
CA SER A 258 5.80 -22.43 -6.78
C SER A 258 4.33 -22.81 -6.91
N ASP A 259 4.03 -23.94 -7.57
CA ASP A 259 2.65 -24.47 -7.62
C ASP A 259 2.16 -24.81 -6.22
N ARG A 260 3.01 -25.38 -5.37
CA ARG A 260 2.70 -25.69 -3.99
C ARG A 260 2.20 -24.47 -3.20
N PHE A 261 2.85 -23.33 -3.39
CA PHE A 261 2.42 -22.08 -2.77
C PHE A 261 1.10 -21.58 -3.36
N LEU A 262 1.01 -21.50 -4.68
CA LEU A 262 -0.15 -20.96 -5.37
C LEU A 262 -1.44 -21.76 -5.17
N THR A 263 -1.34 -23.05 -4.82
CA THR A 263 -2.49 -23.93 -4.53
C THR A 263 -2.74 -24.11 -3.04
N SER A 264 -1.89 -23.52 -2.17
CA SER A 264 -2.06 -23.67 -0.72
C SER A 264 -3.35 -22.98 -0.23
N ALA A 265 -4.01 -23.58 0.75
CA ALA A 265 -5.20 -23.01 1.38
C ALA A 265 -4.93 -21.60 1.92
N THR A 266 -3.78 -21.42 2.57
CA THR A 266 -3.34 -20.12 3.10
C THR A 266 -3.24 -19.04 2.02
N TYR A 267 -2.75 -19.38 0.83
CA TYR A 267 -2.68 -18.40 -0.27
C TYR A 267 -4.07 -18.07 -0.82
N VAL A 268 -4.95 -19.08 -0.96
CA VAL A 268 -6.33 -18.87 -1.41
C VAL A 268 -7.10 -17.99 -0.42
N GLU A 269 -6.99 -18.26 0.88
CA GLU A 269 -7.60 -17.43 1.93
C GLU A 269 -7.11 -15.98 1.87
N ALA A 270 -5.81 -15.76 1.63
CA ALA A 270 -5.26 -14.42 1.47
C ALA A 270 -5.82 -13.71 0.22
N LEU A 271 -5.99 -14.43 -0.91
CA LEU A 271 -6.63 -13.89 -2.12
C LEU A 271 -8.06 -13.45 -1.85
N GLU A 272 -8.84 -14.28 -1.16
CA GLU A 272 -10.24 -14.00 -0.82
C GLU A 272 -10.35 -12.81 0.16
N LEU A 273 -9.43 -12.73 1.13
CA LEU A 273 -9.33 -11.61 2.04
C LEU A 273 -9.09 -10.29 1.28
N VAL A 274 -8.09 -10.26 0.40
CA VAL A 274 -7.76 -9.07 -0.39
C VAL A 274 -8.94 -8.67 -1.28
N ALA A 275 -9.54 -9.62 -1.99
CA ALA A 275 -10.70 -9.36 -2.86
C ALA A 275 -11.92 -8.84 -2.07
N GLY A 276 -12.24 -9.47 -0.96
CA GLY A 276 -13.37 -9.07 -0.09
C GLY A 276 -13.16 -7.68 0.53
N ARG A 277 -11.95 -7.38 0.97
CA ARG A 277 -11.60 -6.05 1.49
C ARG A 277 -11.64 -4.99 0.40
N THR A 278 -11.13 -5.29 -0.80
CA THR A 278 -11.19 -4.38 -1.96
C THR A 278 -12.64 -4.04 -2.33
N ALA A 279 -13.54 -5.04 -2.38
CA ALA A 279 -14.96 -4.80 -2.63
C ALA A 279 -15.58 -3.87 -1.58
N THR A 280 -15.24 -4.07 -0.31
CA THR A 280 -15.69 -3.20 0.80
C THR A 280 -15.18 -1.78 0.66
N LEU A 281 -13.90 -1.61 0.28
CA LEU A 281 -13.28 -0.30 0.06
C LEU A 281 -13.96 0.44 -1.10
N PHE A 282 -14.20 -0.22 -2.23
CA PHE A 282 -14.89 0.38 -3.38
C PHE A 282 -16.30 0.82 -3.00
N SER A 283 -17.05 -0.02 -2.28
CA SER A 283 -18.38 0.34 -1.78
C SER A 283 -18.38 1.51 -0.80
N ARG A 284 -17.30 1.68 -0.02
CA ARG A 284 -17.12 2.85 0.85
C ARG A 284 -16.87 4.12 0.03
N VAL A 285 -15.99 4.06 -0.97
CA VAL A 285 -15.66 5.19 -1.85
C VAL A 285 -16.91 5.69 -2.57
N GLU A 286 -17.73 4.81 -3.11
CA GLU A 286 -18.98 5.16 -3.81
C GLU A 286 -20.02 5.79 -2.91
N ARG A 287 -20.16 5.29 -1.69
CA ARG A 287 -21.12 5.85 -0.72
C ARG A 287 -20.70 7.21 -0.17
N HIS A 288 -19.39 7.50 -0.23
CA HIS A 288 -18.87 8.78 0.23
C HIS A 288 -19.18 9.87 -0.80
N ARG A 289 -20.35 10.52 -0.66
CA ARG A 289 -20.69 11.71 -1.42
C ARG A 289 -19.99 12.92 -0.77
N CYS A 290 -19.04 13.47 -1.47
CA CYS A 290 -18.47 14.76 -1.09
C CYS A 290 -19.60 15.80 -1.07
N GLY A 291 -19.87 16.38 0.09
CA GLY A 291 -20.66 17.61 0.19
C GLY A 291 -19.96 18.74 -0.58
N LYS A 292 -20.68 19.85 -0.84
CA LYS A 292 -20.16 21.03 -1.57
C LYS A 292 -18.85 21.64 -1.04
N GLY A 293 -18.27 21.12 0.04
CA GLY A 293 -17.01 21.55 0.64
C GLY A 293 -15.85 20.56 0.57
N CYS A 294 -16.04 19.38 -0.02
CA CYS A 294 -14.94 18.46 -0.28
C CYS A 294 -14.26 18.85 -1.59
N THR A 295 -13.74 20.05 -1.63
CA THR A 295 -12.77 20.41 -2.65
C THR A 295 -11.58 19.49 -2.46
N ALA A 296 -11.21 18.83 -3.53
CA ALA A 296 -10.06 17.94 -3.73
C ALA A 296 -8.97 18.03 -2.63
N LEU A 297 -8.12 17.08 -2.55
CA LEU A 297 -6.85 17.07 -1.78
C LEU A 297 -6.22 18.45 -1.51
N ASP A 298 -6.60 19.47 -2.28
CA ASP A 298 -6.26 20.88 -2.08
C ASP A 298 -6.49 21.39 -0.64
N HIS A 299 -7.49 20.91 0.08
CA HIS A 299 -7.69 21.33 1.47
C HIS A 299 -6.73 20.64 2.45
N VAL A 300 -6.39 19.39 2.21
CA VAL A 300 -5.37 18.69 3.02
C VAL A 300 -3.98 19.18 2.66
N LEU A 301 -3.74 19.49 1.38
CA LEU A 301 -2.43 19.80 0.84
C LEU A 301 -2.06 21.30 0.93
N ARG A 302 -3.02 22.23 0.92
CA ARG A 302 -2.74 23.67 0.77
C ARG A 302 -3.12 24.55 1.97
N ARG A 303 -3.76 24.02 3.02
CA ARG A 303 -3.99 24.84 4.22
C ARG A 303 -2.74 24.86 5.10
N PRO A 304 -2.03 25.98 5.19
CA PRO A 304 -1.21 26.21 6.38
C PRO A 304 -2.18 26.27 7.55
N ARG A 305 -2.22 25.23 8.40
CA ARG A 305 -2.86 25.37 9.70
C ARG A 305 -2.05 26.44 10.43
N PRO A 306 -2.70 27.51 10.93
CA PRO A 306 -2.01 28.38 11.86
C PRO A 306 -1.57 27.47 13.01
N TRP A 307 -0.27 27.29 13.16
CA TRP A 307 0.31 26.70 14.34
C TRP A 307 -0.24 27.50 15.50
N ARG A 308 -1.10 26.93 16.33
CA ARG A 308 -1.47 27.54 17.60
C ARG A 308 -0.19 27.53 18.43
N GLN A 309 0.51 28.66 18.42
CA GLN A 309 1.47 28.95 19.46
C GLN A 309 0.74 28.80 20.78
N SER A 310 1.20 27.89 21.63
CA SER A 310 0.70 27.80 22.98
C SER A 310 0.91 29.17 23.62
N PRO A 311 -0.14 29.80 24.21
CA PRO A 311 0.04 31.03 24.93
C PRO A 311 0.82 30.73 26.21
N GLY A 312 2.03 31.24 26.32
CA GLY A 312 2.70 31.30 27.60
C GLY A 312 4.11 30.73 27.67
N VAL A 313 5.05 31.35 27.01
CA VAL A 313 6.37 31.58 27.63
C VAL A 313 6.49 33.10 27.76
N ALA A 314 6.05 33.60 28.91
CA ALA A 314 6.33 34.98 29.29
C ALA A 314 7.84 35.17 29.35
N GLN A 315 8.31 36.12 28.54
CA GLN A 315 9.63 36.68 28.68
C GLN A 315 9.75 37.27 30.08
N HIS A 316 10.46 36.62 30.99
CA HIS A 316 11.03 37.29 32.14
C HIS A 316 12.23 38.07 31.63
N ALA A 317 11.96 39.33 31.26
CA ALA A 317 12.97 40.34 31.08
C ALA A 317 13.68 40.57 32.42
N HIS A 318 14.96 40.37 32.45
CA HIS A 318 15.82 40.84 33.52
C HIS A 318 15.73 42.37 33.60
N ALA A 319 15.20 42.83 34.71
CA ALA A 319 15.48 44.19 35.22
C ALA A 319 16.24 43.99 36.55
N GLY A 320 17.43 44.60 36.63
CA GLY A 320 18.27 44.67 37.81
C GLY A 320 19.71 44.57 37.48
#